data_49f080c558d65af673c6bbf0bfdfe95f
#
_entry.id   49f080c558d65af673c6bbf0bfdfe95f
#
_cell.length_a   1.000
_cell.length_b   1.000
_cell.length_c   1.000
_cell.angle_alpha   90.00
_cell.angle_beta   90.00
_cell.angle_gamma   90.00
#
_symmetry.space_group_name_H-M   'P 1'
#
loop_
_entity.id
_entity.type
_entity.pdbx_description
1 polymer ?
#
loop_
_entity_poly.entity_id
_entity_poly.type
_entity_poly.pdbx_seq_one_letter_code
_entity_poly.pdbx_strand_id
1 'polypeptide(L)'
;MYNPLQKAVTLEKSDIHGYGLFATEDIPEDTILGISHVHHDLFPDGWIRTPLGGYYNHSETPNCKLVANNMDEGFLTAIKLLRTIKYIKVGTELTCTYTIWKFEEEYHDVASKESWLGL
;
A
#
# COMPACT_ATOMS: atom_id res chain seq x y z
N MET A 1 13.64 15.14 -13.19
CA MET A 1 12.19 14.96 -13.06
C MET A 1 11.84 14.30 -11.74
N TYR A 2 10.83 14.80 -11.09
CA TYR A 2 10.40 14.24 -9.82
C TYR A 2 9.80 12.85 -10.02
N ASN A 3 10.21 11.92 -9.20
CA ASN A 3 9.68 10.56 -9.24
C ASN A 3 9.31 10.15 -7.83
N PRO A 4 8.02 10.03 -7.53
CA PRO A 4 7.59 9.71 -6.17
C PRO A 4 7.80 8.25 -5.78
N LEU A 5 8.22 7.41 -6.73
CA LEU A 5 8.47 6.01 -6.43
C LEU A 5 9.93 5.80 -6.12
N GLN A 6 10.18 4.81 -5.29
CA GLN A 6 11.54 4.43 -4.99
C GLN A 6 12.21 3.89 -6.25
N LYS A 7 13.53 4.00 -6.29
CA LYS A 7 14.32 3.58 -7.43
C LYS A 7 14.03 2.15 -7.88
N ALA A 8 13.78 1.26 -6.95
CA ALA A 8 13.59 -0.16 -7.25
C ALA A 8 12.18 -0.51 -7.73
N VAL A 9 11.30 0.48 -7.86
CA VAL A 9 9.90 0.24 -8.16
C VAL A 9 9.44 1.15 -9.29
N THR A 10 8.64 0.61 -10.19
CA THR A 10 8.06 1.41 -11.26
C THR A 10 6.61 1.03 -11.46
N LEU A 11 5.88 1.87 -12.17
CA LEU A 11 4.48 1.68 -12.47
C LEU A 11 4.35 1.13 -13.88
N GLU A 12 3.65 0.01 -14.04
CA GLU A 12 3.44 -0.58 -15.35
C GLU A 12 2.07 -1.23 -15.41
N LYS A 13 1.67 -1.59 -16.61
CA LYS A 13 0.40 -2.23 -16.80
C LYS A 13 0.44 -3.62 -16.15
N SER A 14 -0.60 -3.94 -15.40
CA SER A 14 -0.64 -5.16 -14.63
C SER A 14 -1.50 -6.22 -15.30
N ASP A 15 -1.12 -7.47 -15.12
CA ASP A 15 -1.95 -8.58 -15.57
C ASP A 15 -3.09 -8.82 -14.60
N ILE A 16 -3.00 -8.29 -13.38
CA ILE A 16 -4.03 -8.48 -12.37
C ILE A 16 -5.15 -7.48 -12.59
N HIS A 17 -4.79 -6.21 -12.59
CA HIS A 17 -5.79 -5.15 -12.73
C HIS A 17 -5.10 -3.83 -13.00
N GLY A 18 -5.52 -3.14 -14.05
CA GLY A 18 -5.03 -1.81 -14.38
C GLY A 18 -3.52 -1.70 -14.39
N TYR A 19 -3.02 -0.76 -13.63
CA TYR A 19 -1.58 -0.59 -13.44
C TYR A 19 -1.17 -1.20 -12.11
N GLY A 20 0.11 -1.53 -12.01
CA GLY A 20 0.65 -2.08 -10.79
C GLY A 20 2.08 -1.63 -10.56
N LEU A 21 2.61 -1.98 -9.42
CA LEU A 21 3.99 -1.67 -9.05
C LEU A 21 4.85 -2.86 -9.41
N PHE A 22 5.97 -2.59 -10.09
CA PHE A 22 6.87 -3.66 -10.54
C PHE A 22 8.28 -3.37 -10.09
N ALA A 23 9.00 -4.43 -9.75
CA ALA A 23 10.39 -4.31 -9.33
C ALA A 23 11.27 -4.03 -10.54
N THR A 24 12.09 -2.99 -10.45
CA THR A 24 13.04 -2.66 -11.51
C THR A 24 14.41 -3.27 -11.25
N GLU A 25 14.58 -3.87 -10.09
CA GLU A 25 15.80 -4.59 -9.73
C GLU A 25 15.38 -5.60 -8.68
N ASP A 26 16.26 -6.53 -8.37
CA ASP A 26 15.98 -7.53 -7.34
C ASP A 26 15.83 -6.84 -6.00
N ILE A 27 14.84 -7.22 -5.22
CA ILE A 27 14.59 -6.61 -3.92
C ILE A 27 14.64 -7.69 -2.85
N PRO A 28 15.53 -7.56 -1.89
CA PRO A 28 15.62 -8.57 -0.83
C PRO A 28 14.39 -8.61 0.05
N GLU A 29 14.19 -9.72 0.71
CA GLU A 29 13.14 -9.87 1.71
C GLU A 29 13.35 -8.85 2.83
N ASP A 30 12.27 -8.42 3.46
CA ASP A 30 12.29 -7.47 4.58
C ASP A 30 12.81 -6.08 4.22
N THR A 31 12.59 -5.67 2.99
CA THR A 31 12.98 -4.34 2.55
C THR A 31 11.79 -3.40 2.69
N ILE A 32 12.01 -2.27 3.34
CA ILE A 32 11.01 -1.21 3.43
C ILE A 32 11.08 -0.40 2.15
N LEU A 33 9.99 -0.36 1.42
CA LEU A 33 9.96 0.35 0.15
C LEU A 33 9.56 1.81 0.32
N GLY A 34 8.93 2.13 1.43
CA GLY A 34 8.56 3.51 1.69
C GLY A 34 7.18 3.62 2.30
N ILE A 35 6.73 4.84 2.46
CA ILE A 35 5.42 5.13 3.03
C ILE A 35 4.35 4.86 1.98
N SER A 36 3.39 4.03 2.34
CA SER A 36 2.28 3.73 1.46
C SER A 36 1.03 4.52 1.82
N HIS A 37 0.84 4.79 3.10
CA HIS A 37 -0.36 5.47 3.58
C HIS A 37 -0.03 6.41 4.71
N VAL A 38 -0.75 7.54 4.76
CA VAL A 38 -0.64 8.50 5.85
C VAL A 38 -2.05 8.73 6.37
N HIS A 39 -2.23 8.62 7.67
CA HIS A 39 -3.53 8.84 8.27
C HIS A 39 -3.86 10.31 8.33
N HIS A 40 -5.07 10.66 7.95
CA HIS A 40 -5.52 12.05 8.05
C HIS A 40 -7.04 12.09 8.12
N ASP A 41 -7.54 12.80 9.12
CA ASP A 41 -8.97 12.82 9.42
C ASP A 41 -9.83 13.45 8.33
N LEU A 42 -9.25 14.23 7.48
CA LEU A 42 -10.03 14.89 6.43
C LEU A 42 -10.43 13.97 5.30
N PHE A 43 -9.88 12.77 5.25
CA PHE A 43 -10.19 11.85 4.18
C PHE A 43 -11.23 10.84 4.65
N PRO A 44 -12.14 10.44 3.78
CA PRO A 44 -13.27 9.60 4.19
C PRO A 44 -12.89 8.30 4.88
N ASP A 45 -11.86 7.63 4.41
CA ASP A 45 -11.43 6.40 5.04
C ASP A 45 -10.27 6.63 6.00
N GLY A 46 -9.90 7.89 6.20
CA GLY A 46 -8.83 8.22 7.12
C GLY A 46 -7.43 8.10 6.55
N TRP A 47 -7.29 7.77 5.28
CA TRP A 47 -5.98 7.49 4.71
C TRP A 47 -5.72 8.24 3.42
N ILE A 48 -4.52 8.80 3.34
CA ILE A 48 -3.99 9.34 2.09
C ILE A 48 -3.07 8.27 1.53
N ARG A 49 -3.23 7.93 0.27
CA ARG A 49 -2.39 6.93 -0.37
C ARG A 49 -1.30 7.59 -1.20
N THR A 50 -0.06 7.18 -0.96
CA THR A 50 1.04 7.57 -1.83
C THR A 50 0.98 6.65 -3.05
N PRO A 51 1.82 6.88 -4.06
CA PRO A 51 1.86 5.94 -5.18
C PRO A 51 2.14 4.50 -4.74
N LEU A 52 2.92 4.30 -3.68
CA LEU A 52 3.17 2.95 -3.18
C LEU A 52 1.92 2.35 -2.56
N GLY A 53 1.01 3.17 -2.08
CA GLY A 53 -0.22 2.66 -1.47
C GLY A 53 -1.39 2.64 -2.42
N GLY A 54 -1.27 3.31 -3.57
CA GLY A 54 -2.38 3.44 -4.50
C GLY A 54 -2.35 2.46 -5.65
N TYR A 55 -1.20 1.88 -5.93
CA TYR A 55 -1.06 1.09 -7.15
C TYR A 55 -0.67 -0.36 -6.96
N TYR A 56 -0.41 -0.82 -5.73
CA TYR A 56 -0.18 -2.25 -5.59
C TYR A 56 -1.50 -3.00 -5.81
N ASN A 57 -1.40 -4.21 -6.29
CA ASN A 57 -2.58 -5.02 -6.51
C ASN A 57 -2.71 -6.08 -5.43
N HIS A 58 -3.92 -6.56 -5.25
CA HIS A 58 -4.21 -7.56 -4.23
C HIS A 58 -3.81 -8.95 -4.68
N SER A 59 -3.33 -9.75 -3.75
CA SER A 59 -3.04 -11.16 -4.01
C SER A 59 -3.29 -11.93 -2.72
N GLU A 60 -3.77 -13.16 -2.88
CA GLU A 60 -3.92 -14.06 -1.73
C GLU A 60 -2.56 -14.62 -1.33
N THR A 61 -1.59 -14.53 -2.23
CA THR A 61 -0.23 -14.98 -1.94
C THR A 61 0.72 -13.81 -2.20
N PRO A 62 0.63 -12.76 -1.39
CA PRO A 62 1.36 -11.53 -1.67
C PRO A 62 2.86 -11.65 -1.42
N ASN A 63 3.61 -10.75 -2.02
CA ASN A 63 5.05 -10.67 -1.75
C ASN A 63 5.40 -9.45 -0.91
N CYS A 64 4.41 -8.65 -0.54
CA CYS A 64 4.62 -7.48 0.33
C CYS A 64 3.52 -7.43 1.36
N LYS A 65 3.73 -6.64 2.39
CA LYS A 65 2.67 -6.36 3.36
C LYS A 65 2.81 -4.93 3.87
N LEU A 66 1.72 -4.43 4.39
CA LEU A 66 1.70 -3.12 5.00
C LEU A 66 2.02 -3.27 6.47
N VAL A 67 2.94 -2.47 6.97
CA VAL A 67 3.27 -2.47 8.38
C VAL A 67 2.98 -1.10 8.94
N ALA A 68 2.32 -1.09 10.08
CA ALA A 68 1.98 0.16 10.74
C ALA A 68 3.23 0.72 11.41
N ASN A 69 3.33 2.02 11.37
CA ASN A 69 4.40 2.70 12.06
C ASN A 69 3.84 4.01 12.58
N ASN A 70 3.60 4.07 13.89
CA ASN A 70 3.09 5.28 14.49
C ASN A 70 4.22 6.26 14.64
N MET A 71 3.97 7.47 14.20
CA MET A 71 4.95 8.51 14.37
C MET A 71 5.16 8.76 15.84
N ASP A 72 6.26 9.38 16.12
CA ASP A 72 6.62 9.71 17.45
C ASP A 72 5.50 10.42 18.18
N GLU A 73 5.46 10.30 19.49
CA GLU A 73 4.35 10.81 20.24
C GLU A 73 4.11 12.29 20.07
N GLY A 74 5.03 13.01 19.55
CA GLY A 74 4.78 14.41 19.25
C GLY A 74 3.91 14.60 18.02
N PHE A 75 3.65 13.54 17.30
CA PHE A 75 2.86 13.60 16.08
C PHE A 75 1.63 12.76 16.23
N LEU A 76 0.55 13.24 15.66
CA LEU A 76 -0.71 12.51 15.70
C LEU A 76 -0.92 11.69 14.47
N THR A 77 0.07 11.59 13.63
CA THR A 77 -0.06 10.93 12.34
C THR A 77 0.49 9.53 12.40
N ALA A 78 -0.34 8.58 12.03
CA ALA A 78 0.11 7.21 11.85
C ALA A 78 0.40 7.00 10.38
N ILE A 79 1.34 6.16 10.07
CA ILE A 79 1.67 5.84 8.68
C ILE A 79 1.71 4.35 8.51
N LYS A 80 1.61 3.92 7.26
CA LYS A 80 1.85 2.54 6.91
C LYS A 80 2.99 2.49 5.93
N LEU A 81 3.81 1.47 6.06
CA LEU A 81 4.96 1.26 5.20
C LEU A 81 4.74 0.01 4.39
N LEU A 82 5.19 0.02 3.15
CA LEU A 82 5.14 -1.16 2.31
C LEU A 82 6.47 -1.90 2.46
N ARG A 83 6.41 -3.17 2.84
CA ARG A 83 7.60 -3.97 3.10
C ARG A 83 7.51 -5.30 2.37
N THR A 84 8.62 -5.74 1.79
CA THR A 84 8.66 -7.03 1.13
C THR A 84 8.70 -8.13 2.17
N ILE A 85 7.97 -9.22 1.89
CA ILE A 85 7.99 -10.38 2.77
C ILE A 85 8.64 -11.58 2.10
N LYS A 86 9.13 -11.38 0.90
CA LYS A 86 9.85 -12.39 0.12
C LYS A 86 10.89 -11.67 -0.71
N TYR A 87 11.85 -12.42 -1.18
CA TYR A 87 12.76 -11.91 -2.19
C TYR A 87 11.97 -11.69 -3.46
N ILE A 88 12.13 -10.54 -4.09
CA ILE A 88 11.39 -10.20 -5.30
C ILE A 88 12.36 -10.00 -6.45
N LYS A 89 12.18 -10.76 -7.50
CA LYS A 89 13.04 -10.64 -8.67
C LYS A 89 12.62 -9.49 -9.54
N VAL A 90 13.58 -8.92 -10.22
CA VAL A 90 13.31 -7.83 -11.17
C VAL A 90 12.21 -8.26 -12.12
N GLY A 91 11.29 -7.36 -12.40
CA GLY A 91 10.17 -7.61 -13.30
C GLY A 91 8.94 -8.19 -12.64
N THR A 92 9.01 -8.52 -11.36
CA THR A 92 7.88 -9.10 -10.64
C THR A 92 6.98 -8.00 -10.13
N GLU A 93 5.68 -8.22 -10.21
CA GLU A 93 4.72 -7.27 -9.67
C GLU A 93 4.67 -7.37 -8.15
N LEU A 94 4.63 -6.22 -7.50
CA LEU A 94 4.49 -6.16 -6.04
C LEU A 94 3.02 -6.26 -5.69
N THR A 95 2.69 -7.22 -4.83
CA THR A 95 1.31 -7.45 -4.43
C THR A 95 1.21 -7.46 -2.92
N CYS A 96 0.02 -7.15 -2.46
CA CYS A 96 -0.25 -7.06 -1.04
C CYS A 96 -1.66 -7.54 -0.81
N THR A 97 -1.96 -8.02 0.39
CA THR A 97 -3.34 -8.29 0.73
C THR A 97 -3.94 -6.97 1.17
N TYR A 98 -5.17 -6.69 0.76
CA TYR A 98 -5.82 -5.43 1.10
C TYR A 98 -6.23 -5.43 2.57
N THR A 99 -5.25 -5.30 3.45
CA THR A 99 -5.53 -5.37 4.87
C THR A 99 -6.33 -4.18 5.37
N ILE A 100 -6.06 -3.00 4.82
CA ILE A 100 -6.82 -1.82 5.21
C ILE A 100 -8.27 -1.99 4.81
N TRP A 101 -8.48 -2.47 3.61
CA TRP A 101 -9.81 -2.69 3.08
C TRP A 101 -10.57 -3.72 3.91
N LYS A 102 -9.90 -4.80 4.23
CA LYS A 102 -10.50 -5.86 5.01
C LYS A 102 -10.83 -5.39 6.41
N PHE A 103 -9.95 -4.61 6.99
CA PHE A 103 -10.16 -4.07 8.31
C PHE A 103 -11.38 -3.16 8.32
N GLU A 104 -11.51 -2.33 7.32
CA GLU A 104 -12.64 -1.42 7.22
C GLU A 104 -13.95 -2.19 7.15
N GLU A 105 -13.95 -3.23 6.37
CA GLU A 105 -15.12 -4.07 6.23
C GLU A 105 -15.56 -4.67 7.54
N GLU A 106 -14.62 -5.20 8.27
CA GLU A 106 -14.90 -5.80 9.56
C GLU A 106 -15.37 -4.80 10.57
N TYR A 107 -14.72 -3.69 10.57
CA TYR A 107 -14.93 -2.71 11.61
C TYR A 107 -16.21 -1.91 11.44
N HIS A 108 -16.48 -1.54 10.21
CA HIS A 108 -17.61 -0.66 9.97
C HIS A 108 -18.87 -1.37 9.59
N ASP A 109 -18.76 -2.62 9.29
CA ASP A 109 -19.92 -3.36 8.91
C ASP A 109 -20.59 -2.71 7.73
N VAL A 110 -21.81 -3.05 7.52
CA VAL A 110 -22.50 -2.68 6.31
C VAL A 110 -22.79 -1.20 6.21
N ALA A 111 -23.16 -0.62 7.29
CA ALA A 111 -23.58 0.76 7.28
C ALA A 111 -22.53 1.71 6.80
N SER A 112 -21.35 1.49 7.23
CA SER A 112 -20.30 2.38 6.85
C SER A 112 -19.76 2.11 5.49
N LYS A 113 -19.91 0.91 5.06
CA LYS A 113 -19.41 0.53 3.78
C LYS A 113 -19.97 1.42 2.69
N GLU A 114 -21.24 1.68 2.75
CA GLU A 114 -21.86 2.57 1.81
C GLU A 114 -21.33 3.96 1.89
N SER A 115 -21.12 4.39 3.08
CA SER A 115 -20.69 5.73 3.34
C SER A 115 -19.38 6.07 2.67
N TRP A 116 -18.41 5.21 2.78
CA TRP A 116 -17.14 5.59 2.22
C TRP A 116 -16.90 5.06 0.82
N LEU A 117 -17.76 4.21 0.34
CA LEU A 117 -17.71 3.88 -1.06
C LEU A 117 -18.42 4.94 -1.87
N GLY A 118 -19.36 5.55 -1.29
CA GLY A 118 -20.18 6.50 -1.99
C GLY A 118 -19.58 7.87 -2.10
N LEU A 119 -18.48 8.07 -1.55
CA LEU A 119 -17.86 9.37 -1.59
C LEU A 119 -18.28 10.28 -2.74
#